data_eb9729cb597245816fa1991181a69869
#
_entry.id   eb9729cb597245816fa1991181a69869
#
_cell.length_a   1.000
_cell.length_b   1.000
_cell.length_c   1.000
_cell.angle_alpha   90.00
_cell.angle_beta   90.00
_cell.angle_gamma   90.00
#
_symmetry.space_group_name_H-M   'P 1'
#
loop_
_entity.id
_entity.type
_entity.pdbx_description
1 polymer ?
#
loop_
_entity_poly.entity_id
_entity_poly.type
_entity_poly.pdbx_seq_one_letter_code
_entity_poly.pdbx_strand_id
1 'polypeptide(L)'
;MTQLKIFLISLAVFFIPFIIPGFRNVNSLIIQSEDTVPSIFTTISIIKDQTLYLDKYYVMMRDRYPHPDDKDFQKDLTPFYLRKIDGHYITAFPIVTSIISIPVFILPVIFNMPLTWDNLALLGHLSGALIMALAGLFMFKTLREGFDLEEKKSKILTAVFLFATVNFAMLSQAMWQHGTLQLLSILGIYFFLKHQKNPNAYINMLFSGLFFGFAFLSRPTAGLPILLIELYLIFTNLHKIDNLFKSATTFTSGLFIAASFFFWYNSVFYYDIQNQGYSDQLFGSWLSPFPVSFLGVWLSPSKGILIFSPVFIFSIYGLYLAVKNKIDKAGLYKIFAVIILLHTLVISLWKHWYGGWSFGYRMSGDVLPYFIFLMIPYINSVYFEKTKKLFFVLFGLSVFIEIYGLLFFDGIWHAAYDLGFENTSWLWSIKDSQFLFDIRRVLVKLGLMASACPKCL
;
A
#
# COMPACT_ATOMS: atom_id res chain seq x y z
N MET A 1 7.47 23.43 -12.52
CA MET A 1 6.55 24.04 -11.51
C MET A 1 5.40 23.12 -11.10
N THR A 2 4.65 22.52 -12.02
CA THR A 2 3.49 21.65 -11.69
C THR A 2 3.85 20.46 -10.83
N GLN A 3 4.95 19.77 -11.11
CA GLN A 3 5.41 18.59 -10.36
C GLN A 3 5.69 18.91 -8.89
N LEU A 4 6.42 20.00 -8.63
CA LEU A 4 6.72 20.45 -7.26
C LEU A 4 5.43 20.85 -6.51
N LYS A 5 4.48 21.52 -7.21
CA LYS A 5 3.18 21.85 -6.61
C LYS A 5 2.40 20.60 -6.20
N ILE A 6 2.34 19.57 -7.06
CA ILE A 6 1.67 18.30 -6.73
C ILE A 6 2.29 17.69 -5.48
N PHE A 7 3.62 17.59 -5.43
CA PHE A 7 4.34 17.05 -4.27
C PHE A 7 4.03 17.84 -2.99
N LEU A 8 4.20 19.15 -3.02
CA LEU A 8 4.02 20.00 -1.81
C LEU A 8 2.56 20.02 -1.35
N ILE A 9 1.59 20.09 -2.27
CA ILE A 9 0.16 20.05 -1.92
C ILE A 9 -0.19 18.69 -1.33
N SER A 10 0.25 17.60 -1.94
CA SER A 10 -0.02 16.24 -1.42
C SER A 10 0.57 16.04 -0.03
N LEU A 11 1.83 16.44 0.17
CA LEU A 11 2.50 16.36 1.46
C LEU A 11 1.74 17.17 2.53
N ALA A 12 1.36 18.41 2.21
CA ALA A 12 0.60 19.26 3.12
C ALA A 12 -0.76 18.65 3.46
N VAL A 13 -1.53 18.18 2.46
CA VAL A 13 -2.85 17.58 2.68
C VAL A 13 -2.75 16.31 3.52
N PHE A 14 -1.75 15.48 3.32
CA PHE A 14 -1.55 14.26 4.10
C PHE A 14 -1.11 14.57 5.54
N PHE A 15 -0.38 15.65 5.76
CA PHE A 15 0.17 16.00 7.07
C PHE A 15 -0.75 16.88 7.91
N ILE A 16 -1.64 17.70 7.30
CA ILE A 16 -2.59 18.57 8.00
C ILE A 16 -3.40 17.83 9.08
N PRO A 17 -3.99 16.64 8.83
CA PRO A 17 -4.77 15.94 9.84
C PRO A 17 -3.98 15.64 11.12
N PHE A 18 -2.68 15.45 11.01
CA PHE A 18 -1.82 15.17 12.17
C PHE A 18 -1.54 16.39 13.03
N ILE A 19 -1.46 17.59 12.45
CA ILE A 19 -1.11 18.82 13.17
C ILE A 19 -2.33 19.58 13.70
N ILE A 20 -3.54 19.28 13.23
CA ILE A 20 -4.75 19.94 13.73
C ILE A 20 -5.12 19.39 15.11
N PRO A 21 -5.23 20.25 16.15
CA PRO A 21 -5.71 19.81 17.45
C PRO A 21 -7.11 19.19 17.34
N GLY A 22 -7.30 18.03 17.96
CA GLY A 22 -8.56 17.29 17.89
C GLY A 22 -8.55 16.12 16.90
N PHE A 23 -7.85 16.19 15.77
CA PHE A 23 -7.57 14.99 14.92
C PHE A 23 -6.61 14.03 15.61
N ARG A 24 -5.61 14.58 16.29
CA ARG A 24 -4.60 13.82 17.04
C ARG A 24 -5.17 13.07 18.25
N ASN A 25 -6.29 13.53 18.80
CA ASN A 25 -6.93 12.94 19.98
C ASN A 25 -8.06 11.97 19.65
N VAL A 26 -8.37 11.78 18.39
CA VAL A 26 -9.37 10.80 17.98
C VAL A 26 -8.73 9.41 18.06
N ASN A 27 -8.74 8.90 19.27
CA ASN A 27 -8.55 7.49 19.62
C ASN A 27 -7.34 6.77 19.02
N SER A 28 -6.20 6.92 19.66
CA SER A 28 -5.22 5.87 19.94
C SER A 28 -4.55 5.06 18.81
N LEU A 29 -4.99 5.10 17.56
CA LEU A 29 -4.22 4.52 16.46
C LEU A 29 -3.19 5.52 15.92
N ILE A 30 -2.43 6.13 16.84
CA ILE A 30 -1.38 7.10 16.51
C ILE A 30 -0.39 6.54 15.49
N ILE A 31 -0.16 5.23 15.52
CA ILE A 31 0.71 4.49 14.60
C ILE A 31 -0.10 3.62 13.62
N GLN A 32 -1.42 3.66 13.71
CA GLN A 32 -2.41 2.94 12.91
C GLN A 32 -2.40 1.40 13.01
N SER A 33 -1.28 0.74 13.27
CA SER A 33 -1.19 -0.70 13.50
C SER A 33 0.19 -1.09 14.00
N GLU A 34 0.25 -2.22 14.71
CA GLU A 34 1.49 -2.87 15.11
C GLU A 34 2.40 -3.21 13.90
N ASP A 35 1.83 -3.43 12.72
CA ASP A 35 2.60 -3.71 11.48
C ASP A 35 3.60 -2.59 11.13
N THR A 36 3.36 -1.35 11.58
CA THR A 36 4.21 -0.20 11.27
C THR A 36 5.25 0.11 12.33
N VAL A 37 5.09 -0.43 13.54
CA VAL A 37 5.97 -0.18 14.70
C VAL A 37 7.42 -0.59 14.43
N PRO A 38 7.71 -1.79 13.94
CA PRO A 38 9.10 -2.20 13.72
C PRO A 38 9.81 -1.32 12.68
N SER A 39 9.08 -0.83 11.67
CA SER A 39 9.68 0.05 10.66
C SER A 39 10.22 1.35 11.26
N ILE A 40 9.52 1.91 12.26
CA ILE A 40 9.96 3.11 12.99
C ILE A 40 11.26 2.82 13.75
N PHE A 41 11.25 1.79 14.59
CA PHE A 41 12.41 1.46 15.42
C PHE A 41 13.60 0.94 14.62
N THR A 42 13.36 0.20 13.52
CA THR A 42 14.44 -0.20 12.60
C THR A 42 15.11 1.02 11.97
N THR A 43 14.34 2.05 11.59
CA THR A 43 14.92 3.30 11.06
C THR A 43 15.81 3.98 12.11
N ILE A 44 15.36 4.03 13.36
CA ILE A 44 16.14 4.62 14.47
C ILE A 44 17.40 3.79 14.73
N SER A 45 17.28 2.46 14.80
CA SER A 45 18.41 1.55 15.03
C SER A 45 19.48 1.66 13.95
N ILE A 46 19.08 1.75 12.68
CA ILE A 46 20.02 1.98 11.57
C ILE A 46 20.82 3.27 11.78
N ILE A 47 20.16 4.36 12.17
CA ILE A 47 20.80 5.68 12.30
C ILE A 47 21.65 5.76 13.58
N LYS A 48 21.12 5.32 14.71
CA LYS A 48 21.70 5.54 16.04
C LYS A 48 22.65 4.43 16.46
N ASP A 49 22.27 3.17 16.20
CA ASP A 49 22.96 1.99 16.69
C ASP A 49 23.76 1.29 15.58
N GLN A 50 23.61 1.70 14.32
CA GLN A 50 24.26 1.13 13.13
C GLN A 50 24.03 -0.40 13.01
N THR A 51 22.83 -0.84 13.43
CA THR A 51 22.41 -2.24 13.39
C THR A 51 20.93 -2.35 12.99
N LEU A 52 20.47 -3.58 12.72
CA LEU A 52 19.06 -3.92 12.52
C LEU A 52 18.45 -4.60 13.75
N TYR A 53 19.23 -4.85 14.80
CA TYR A 53 18.74 -5.40 16.05
C TYR A 53 17.91 -4.37 16.82
N LEU A 54 16.80 -4.83 17.40
CA LEU A 54 15.81 -4.00 18.09
C LEU A 54 15.81 -4.24 19.61
N ASP A 55 16.84 -4.89 20.16
CA ASP A 55 16.90 -5.28 21.57
C ASP A 55 16.70 -4.09 22.51
N LYS A 56 17.31 -2.95 22.22
CA LYS A 56 17.20 -1.71 23.01
C LYS A 56 15.76 -1.17 23.06
N TYR A 57 14.95 -1.50 22.07
CA TYR A 57 13.59 -0.96 21.88
C TYR A 57 12.52 -2.00 22.20
N TYR A 58 12.93 -3.26 22.46
CA TYR A 58 12.01 -4.39 22.65
C TYR A 58 10.99 -4.13 23.75
N VAL A 59 11.44 -3.71 24.94
CA VAL A 59 10.56 -3.47 26.09
C VAL A 59 9.54 -2.39 25.76
N MET A 60 9.96 -1.30 25.15
CA MET A 60 9.06 -0.21 24.77
C MET A 60 7.99 -0.66 23.76
N MET A 61 8.36 -1.51 22.80
CA MET A 61 7.42 -2.06 21.81
C MET A 61 6.47 -3.06 22.45
N ARG A 62 6.99 -4.03 23.22
CA ARG A 62 6.23 -5.08 23.90
C ARG A 62 5.20 -4.48 24.87
N ASP A 63 5.60 -3.52 25.69
CA ASP A 63 4.72 -2.95 26.72
C ASP A 63 3.56 -2.16 26.10
N ARG A 64 3.75 -1.61 24.90
CA ARG A 64 2.68 -0.91 24.18
C ARG A 64 1.81 -1.82 23.34
N TYR A 65 2.41 -2.83 22.72
CA TYR A 65 1.79 -3.77 21.80
C TYR A 65 2.21 -5.20 22.16
N PRO A 66 1.70 -5.75 23.29
CA PRO A 66 2.07 -7.08 23.74
C PRO A 66 1.54 -8.17 22.82
N HIS A 67 2.11 -9.36 22.93
CA HIS A 67 1.52 -10.55 22.30
C HIS A 67 0.08 -10.74 22.82
N PRO A 68 -0.91 -11.03 21.95
CA PRO A 68 -2.32 -11.16 22.36
C PRO A 68 -2.56 -12.17 23.50
N ASP A 69 -1.77 -13.26 23.51
CA ASP A 69 -1.87 -14.35 24.47
C ASP A 69 -0.92 -14.22 25.67
N ASP A 70 -0.22 -13.07 25.80
CA ASP A 70 0.74 -12.80 26.87
C ASP A 70 0.74 -11.32 27.29
N LYS A 71 -0.45 -10.79 27.57
CA LYS A 71 -0.63 -9.37 27.94
C LYS A 71 -0.06 -9.04 29.32
N ASP A 72 0.09 -10.03 30.17
CA ASP A 72 0.66 -9.96 31.52
C ASP A 72 2.15 -10.34 31.57
N PHE A 73 2.77 -10.61 30.42
CA PHE A 73 4.20 -10.93 30.27
C PHE A 73 4.68 -12.18 31.05
N GLN A 74 3.78 -13.12 31.33
CA GLN A 74 4.10 -14.32 32.09
C GLN A 74 4.68 -15.46 31.25
N LYS A 75 4.39 -15.45 29.93
CA LYS A 75 4.80 -16.52 29.00
C LYS A 75 6.04 -16.16 28.17
N ASP A 76 6.55 -14.94 28.26
CA ASP A 76 7.66 -14.39 27.44
C ASP A 76 7.47 -14.61 25.93
N LEU A 77 6.23 -14.46 25.44
CA LEU A 77 5.92 -14.60 24.02
C LEU A 77 6.37 -13.37 23.24
N THR A 78 7.10 -13.62 22.14
CA THR A 78 7.52 -12.55 21.23
C THR A 78 6.31 -12.05 20.42
N PRO A 79 6.03 -10.73 20.40
CA PRO A 79 4.97 -10.18 19.57
C PRO A 79 5.17 -10.53 18.09
N PHE A 80 4.08 -10.76 17.33
CA PHE A 80 4.10 -11.26 15.95
C PHE A 80 4.89 -10.37 14.96
N TYR A 81 5.04 -9.10 15.26
CA TYR A 81 5.77 -8.14 14.43
C TYR A 81 7.29 -8.17 14.65
N LEU A 82 7.78 -9.03 15.55
CA LEU A 82 9.19 -9.27 15.81
C LEU A 82 9.55 -10.75 15.59
N ARG A 83 10.83 -11.00 15.33
CA ARG A 83 11.45 -12.33 15.39
C ARG A 83 12.59 -12.32 16.38
N LYS A 84 12.72 -13.38 17.17
CA LYS A 84 13.87 -13.58 18.05
C LYS A 84 14.80 -14.59 17.38
N ILE A 85 15.94 -14.10 16.90
CA ILE A 85 16.94 -14.88 16.17
C ILE A 85 18.25 -14.77 16.90
N ASP A 86 18.82 -15.90 17.32
CA ASP A 86 20.10 -15.98 18.03
C ASP A 86 20.19 -15.04 19.26
N GLY A 87 19.10 -14.91 19.98
CA GLY A 87 19.02 -14.05 21.17
C GLY A 87 18.70 -12.58 20.89
N HIS A 88 18.69 -12.15 19.63
CA HIS A 88 18.39 -10.77 19.21
C HIS A 88 16.97 -10.63 18.66
N TYR A 89 16.36 -9.47 18.88
CA TYR A 89 15.07 -9.12 18.28
C TYR A 89 15.28 -8.37 16.99
N ILE A 90 14.62 -8.80 15.92
CA ILE A 90 14.61 -8.13 14.61
C ILE A 90 13.16 -7.98 14.13
N THR A 91 12.95 -7.08 13.17
CA THR A 91 11.61 -6.89 12.57
C THR A 91 11.15 -8.14 11.85
N ALA A 92 9.88 -8.51 12.00
CA ALA A 92 9.24 -9.55 11.16
C ALA A 92 8.87 -9.03 9.75
N PHE A 93 9.07 -7.74 9.48
CA PHE A 93 8.66 -7.10 8.24
C PHE A 93 9.85 -6.61 7.40
N PRO A 94 9.66 -6.44 6.07
CA PRO A 94 10.70 -5.92 5.20
C PRO A 94 11.21 -4.53 5.61
N ILE A 95 12.52 -4.32 5.48
CA ILE A 95 13.20 -3.10 5.95
C ILE A 95 13.26 -1.96 4.93
N VAL A 96 12.77 -2.17 3.70
CA VAL A 96 12.87 -1.16 2.62
C VAL A 96 12.17 0.14 3.00
N THR A 97 10.99 0.05 3.65
CA THR A 97 10.27 1.22 4.16
C THR A 97 11.09 1.98 5.20
N SER A 98 11.77 1.27 6.09
CA SER A 98 12.67 1.87 7.09
C SER A 98 13.83 2.62 6.44
N ILE A 99 14.46 2.02 5.42
CA ILE A 99 15.58 2.64 4.70
C ILE A 99 15.14 3.93 3.97
N ILE A 100 14.00 3.88 3.26
CA ILE A 100 13.46 5.05 2.54
C ILE A 100 13.07 6.18 3.51
N SER A 101 12.73 5.84 4.75
CA SER A 101 12.35 6.80 5.79
C SER A 101 13.55 7.46 6.50
N ILE A 102 14.78 6.98 6.32
CA ILE A 102 15.99 7.55 6.96
C ILE A 102 16.04 9.09 6.83
N PRO A 103 15.80 9.71 5.67
CA PRO A 103 15.86 11.17 5.54
C PRO A 103 14.95 11.95 6.49
N VAL A 104 13.83 11.37 6.91
CA VAL A 104 12.90 11.97 7.86
C VAL A 104 13.41 11.85 9.30
N PHE A 105 14.05 10.74 9.63
CA PHE A 105 14.49 10.41 10.99
C PHE A 105 15.89 10.93 11.31
N ILE A 106 16.73 11.16 10.31
CA ILE A 106 18.18 11.39 10.54
C ILE A 106 18.46 12.60 11.45
N LEU A 107 17.86 13.75 11.18
CA LEU A 107 18.07 14.94 12.02
C LEU A 107 17.47 14.77 13.42
N PRO A 108 16.20 14.38 13.61
CA PRO A 108 15.64 14.13 14.93
C PRO A 108 16.45 13.14 15.77
N VAL A 109 16.95 12.05 15.18
CA VAL A 109 17.73 11.04 15.90
C VAL A 109 19.11 11.56 16.27
N ILE A 110 19.82 12.23 15.35
CA ILE A 110 21.14 12.83 15.63
C ILE A 110 21.06 13.89 16.73
N PHE A 111 19.99 14.70 16.74
CA PHE A 111 19.74 15.70 17.79
C PHE A 111 19.12 15.12 19.06
N ASN A 112 19.12 13.78 19.21
CA ASN A 112 18.61 13.08 20.40
C ASN A 112 17.17 13.45 20.79
N MET A 113 16.27 13.56 19.80
CA MET A 113 14.85 13.72 20.06
C MET A 113 14.34 12.63 21.01
N PRO A 114 13.57 12.96 22.08
CA PRO A 114 13.07 11.96 23.01
C PRO A 114 12.22 10.90 22.32
N LEU A 115 12.45 9.63 22.63
CA LEU A 115 11.71 8.48 22.08
C LEU A 115 10.36 8.32 22.80
N THR A 116 9.50 9.30 22.66
CA THR A 116 8.10 9.22 23.11
C THR A 116 7.22 8.71 21.98
N TRP A 117 6.10 8.06 22.31
CA TRP A 117 5.15 7.58 21.29
C TRP A 117 4.63 8.69 20.38
N ASP A 118 4.46 9.90 20.93
CA ASP A 118 4.06 11.08 20.14
C ASP A 118 5.09 11.46 19.09
N ASN A 119 6.38 11.47 19.45
CA ASN A 119 7.46 11.78 18.52
C ASN A 119 7.65 10.68 17.48
N LEU A 120 7.52 9.41 17.89
CA LEU A 120 7.57 8.27 16.99
C LEU A 120 6.43 8.29 15.98
N ALA A 121 5.23 8.61 16.46
CA ALA A 121 4.05 8.77 15.59
C ALA A 121 4.22 9.93 14.61
N LEU A 122 4.76 11.07 15.06
CA LEU A 122 5.05 12.23 14.20
C LEU A 122 5.99 11.85 13.05
N LEU A 123 7.10 11.18 13.36
CA LEU A 123 8.08 10.78 12.35
C LEU A 123 7.53 9.69 11.42
N GLY A 124 6.81 8.72 11.96
CA GLY A 124 6.15 7.67 11.19
C GLY A 124 5.11 8.24 10.21
N HIS A 125 4.30 9.18 10.69
CA HIS A 125 3.30 9.87 9.86
C HIS A 125 3.95 10.72 8.77
N LEU A 126 4.96 11.51 9.10
CA LEU A 126 5.69 12.33 8.13
C LEU A 126 6.35 11.44 7.05
N SER A 127 6.89 10.28 7.43
CA SER A 127 7.46 9.31 6.49
C SER A 127 6.41 8.74 5.54
N GLY A 128 5.25 8.31 6.05
CA GLY A 128 4.13 7.83 5.23
C GLY A 128 3.65 8.91 4.26
N ALA A 129 3.44 10.14 4.77
CA ALA A 129 3.03 11.28 3.96
C ALA A 129 4.04 11.61 2.86
N LEU A 130 5.35 11.59 3.17
CA LEU A 130 6.42 11.84 2.20
C LEU A 130 6.46 10.76 1.12
N ILE A 131 6.41 9.48 1.49
CA ILE A 131 6.40 8.35 0.56
C ILE A 131 5.22 8.48 -0.40
N MET A 132 4.02 8.77 0.11
CA MET A 132 2.83 8.90 -0.72
C MET A 132 2.83 10.17 -1.57
N ALA A 133 3.38 11.28 -1.09
CA ALA A 133 3.57 12.49 -1.91
C ALA A 133 4.56 12.26 -3.06
N LEU A 134 5.64 11.52 -2.83
CA LEU A 134 6.57 11.07 -3.87
C LEU A 134 5.88 10.12 -4.86
N ALA A 135 5.08 9.17 -4.38
CA ALA A 135 4.30 8.28 -5.24
C ALA A 135 3.33 9.08 -6.15
N GLY A 136 2.68 10.11 -5.61
CA GLY A 136 1.83 11.03 -6.39
C GLY A 136 2.61 11.83 -7.43
N LEU A 137 3.78 12.34 -7.08
CA LEU A 137 4.68 13.03 -8.01
C LEU A 137 5.07 12.11 -9.19
N PHE A 138 5.51 10.88 -8.89
CA PHE A 138 5.92 9.93 -9.92
C PHE A 138 4.72 9.34 -10.67
N MET A 139 3.55 9.20 -10.06
CA MET A 139 2.31 8.89 -10.77
C MET A 139 2.01 9.95 -11.83
N PHE A 140 2.05 11.24 -11.47
CA PHE A 140 1.85 12.32 -12.42
C PHE A 140 2.89 12.29 -13.55
N LYS A 141 4.18 12.08 -13.23
CA LYS A 141 5.24 11.95 -14.25
C LYS A 141 5.01 10.76 -15.18
N THR A 142 4.62 9.61 -14.64
CA THR A 142 4.34 8.41 -15.42
C THR A 142 3.18 8.65 -16.39
N LEU A 143 2.10 9.30 -15.93
CA LEU A 143 0.96 9.67 -16.77
C LEU A 143 1.35 10.66 -17.87
N ARG A 144 2.13 11.69 -17.53
CA ARG A 144 2.56 12.73 -18.48
C ARG A 144 3.62 12.25 -19.47
N GLU A 145 4.70 11.68 -18.97
CA GLU A 145 5.90 11.36 -19.74
C GLU A 145 5.90 9.93 -20.25
N GLY A 146 5.23 9.00 -19.55
CA GLY A 146 5.13 7.59 -19.94
C GLY A 146 3.97 7.33 -20.92
N PHE A 147 2.79 7.84 -20.58
CA PHE A 147 1.56 7.62 -21.35
C PHE A 147 1.17 8.80 -22.25
N ASP A 148 1.91 9.89 -22.27
CA ASP A 148 1.63 11.11 -23.05
C ASP A 148 0.26 11.73 -22.76
N LEU A 149 -0.22 11.55 -21.53
CA LEU A 149 -1.54 12.05 -21.12
C LEU A 149 -1.50 13.58 -20.94
N GLU A 150 -2.53 14.28 -21.36
CA GLU A 150 -2.70 15.73 -21.15
C GLU A 150 -2.55 16.10 -19.65
N GLU A 151 -1.96 17.27 -19.37
CA GLU A 151 -1.66 17.71 -18.00
C GLU A 151 -2.89 17.73 -17.09
N LYS A 152 -4.02 18.25 -17.57
CA LYS A 152 -5.27 18.32 -16.81
C LYS A 152 -5.77 16.91 -16.43
N LYS A 153 -5.77 15.99 -17.38
CA LYS A 153 -6.18 14.59 -17.16
C LYS A 153 -5.21 13.87 -16.23
N SER A 154 -3.90 14.11 -16.37
CA SER A 154 -2.89 13.58 -15.47
C SER A 154 -3.09 14.06 -14.02
N LYS A 155 -3.41 15.35 -13.81
CA LYS A 155 -3.75 15.89 -12.49
C LYS A 155 -4.99 15.22 -11.90
N ILE A 156 -6.03 15.01 -12.71
CA ILE A 156 -7.26 14.32 -12.26
C ILE A 156 -6.95 12.90 -11.81
N LEU A 157 -6.27 12.10 -12.63
CA LEU A 157 -5.94 10.72 -12.26
C LEU A 157 -4.97 10.63 -11.08
N THR A 158 -4.03 11.58 -10.97
CA THR A 158 -3.16 11.67 -9.79
C THR A 158 -3.97 12.01 -8.52
N ALA A 159 -4.96 12.89 -8.62
CA ALA A 159 -5.84 13.20 -7.49
C ALA A 159 -6.72 12.00 -7.12
N VAL A 160 -7.23 11.22 -8.08
CA VAL A 160 -7.92 9.94 -7.82
C VAL A 160 -6.99 9.00 -7.06
N PHE A 161 -5.75 8.82 -7.53
CA PHE A 161 -4.74 7.97 -6.89
C PHE A 161 -4.50 8.35 -5.42
N LEU A 162 -4.31 9.64 -5.15
CA LEU A 162 -3.91 10.14 -3.84
C LEU A 162 -5.07 10.20 -2.85
N PHE A 163 -6.26 10.63 -3.30
CA PHE A 163 -7.32 11.07 -2.39
C PHE A 163 -8.60 10.23 -2.46
N ALA A 164 -8.81 9.44 -3.53
CA ALA A 164 -10.02 8.62 -3.70
C ALA A 164 -9.78 7.13 -3.41
N THR A 165 -8.73 6.81 -2.70
CA THR A 165 -8.28 5.44 -2.43
C THR A 165 -7.73 5.35 -1.01
N VAL A 166 -7.50 4.13 -0.55
CA VAL A 166 -6.89 3.84 0.77
C VAL A 166 -5.55 4.56 1.01
N ASN A 167 -4.97 5.16 -0.02
CA ASN A 167 -3.79 6.02 0.12
C ASN A 167 -4.05 7.19 1.06
N PHE A 168 -5.25 7.75 1.03
CA PHE A 168 -5.58 8.93 1.84
C PHE A 168 -5.79 8.57 3.32
N ALA A 169 -6.70 7.62 3.61
CA ALA A 169 -7.06 7.30 4.99
C ALA A 169 -6.00 6.47 5.72
N MET A 170 -5.20 5.68 5.00
CA MET A 170 -4.31 4.71 5.62
C MET A 170 -2.84 4.87 5.23
N LEU A 171 -2.51 4.77 3.92
CA LEU A 171 -1.12 4.56 3.52
C LEU A 171 -0.25 5.83 3.64
N SER A 172 -0.87 7.01 3.59
CA SER A 172 -0.18 8.28 3.86
C SER A 172 -0.04 8.60 5.35
N GLN A 173 -0.70 7.82 6.22
CA GLN A 173 -0.83 8.14 7.64
C GLN A 173 0.15 7.39 8.54
N ALA A 174 0.88 6.40 8.01
CA ALA A 174 1.88 5.62 8.75
C ALA A 174 2.88 4.95 7.81
N MET A 175 3.90 4.28 8.36
CA MET A 175 4.96 3.61 7.60
C MET A 175 4.54 2.24 7.06
N TRP A 176 3.43 2.21 6.30
CA TRP A 176 2.94 1.01 5.65
C TRP A 176 3.83 0.60 4.47
N GLN A 177 4.21 -0.67 4.39
CA GLN A 177 5.00 -1.20 3.25
C GLN A 177 4.28 -1.07 1.91
N HIS A 178 2.93 -1.05 1.91
CA HIS A 178 2.12 -0.82 0.72
C HIS A 178 2.43 0.51 0.01
N GLY A 179 2.65 1.60 0.78
CA GLY A 179 3.03 2.91 0.22
C GLY A 179 4.38 2.86 -0.47
N THR A 180 5.36 2.22 0.15
CA THR A 180 6.71 1.99 -0.42
C THR A 180 6.63 1.15 -1.69
N LEU A 181 5.88 0.04 -1.67
CA LEU A 181 5.67 -0.79 -2.84
C LEU A 181 5.07 0.01 -4.00
N GLN A 182 4.05 0.85 -3.74
CA GLN A 182 3.44 1.70 -4.79
C GLN A 182 4.45 2.66 -5.41
N LEU A 183 5.22 3.39 -4.59
CA LEU A 183 6.24 4.31 -5.06
C LEU A 183 7.24 3.60 -5.98
N LEU A 184 7.76 2.46 -5.53
CA LEU A 184 8.75 1.69 -6.28
C LEU A 184 8.17 1.06 -7.55
N SER A 185 6.93 0.55 -7.51
CA SER A 185 6.24 0.02 -8.69
C SER A 185 5.95 1.10 -9.73
N ILE A 186 5.55 2.29 -9.31
CA ILE A 186 5.34 3.45 -10.19
C ILE A 186 6.65 3.85 -10.86
N LEU A 187 7.76 3.89 -10.10
CA LEU A 187 9.10 4.15 -10.64
C LEU A 187 9.52 3.06 -11.63
N GLY A 188 9.27 1.78 -11.31
CA GLY A 188 9.52 0.66 -12.22
C GLY A 188 8.78 0.83 -13.55
N ILE A 189 7.48 1.12 -13.52
CA ILE A 189 6.67 1.40 -14.73
C ILE A 189 7.15 2.66 -15.45
N TYR A 190 7.50 3.73 -14.73
CA TYR A 190 8.01 4.96 -15.34
C TYR A 190 9.24 4.71 -16.21
N PHE A 191 10.24 4.02 -15.64
CA PHE A 191 11.46 3.71 -16.37
C PHE A 191 11.24 2.66 -17.47
N PHE A 192 10.35 1.69 -17.27
CA PHE A 192 9.91 0.78 -18.30
C PHE A 192 9.34 1.52 -19.53
N LEU A 193 8.41 2.46 -19.31
CA LEU A 193 7.81 3.25 -20.39
C LEU A 193 8.81 4.19 -21.06
N LYS A 194 9.79 4.72 -20.31
CA LYS A 194 10.91 5.48 -20.89
C LYS A 194 11.75 4.64 -21.83
N HIS A 195 12.04 3.39 -21.47
CA HIS A 195 12.73 2.46 -22.37
C HIS A 195 11.89 2.14 -23.61
N GLN A 196 10.58 1.94 -23.45
CA GLN A 196 9.68 1.73 -24.60
C GLN A 196 9.73 2.88 -25.62
N LYS A 197 9.92 4.13 -25.16
CA LYS A 197 10.07 5.31 -26.01
C LYS A 197 11.46 5.46 -26.62
N ASN A 198 12.49 5.02 -25.91
CA ASN A 198 13.88 5.02 -26.38
C ASN A 198 14.54 3.68 -26.10
N PRO A 199 14.35 2.69 -27.00
CA PRO A 199 14.82 1.32 -26.82
C PRO A 199 16.34 1.16 -26.66
N ASN A 200 17.12 2.16 -27.08
CA ASN A 200 18.60 2.16 -26.95
C ASN A 200 19.08 2.62 -25.55
N ALA A 201 18.20 3.24 -24.74
CA ALA A 201 18.52 3.67 -23.40
C ALA A 201 18.30 2.52 -22.40
N TYR A 202 19.17 1.51 -22.44
CA TYR A 202 19.10 0.32 -21.56
C TYR A 202 19.18 0.64 -20.08
N ILE A 203 19.79 1.77 -19.70
CA ILE A 203 19.83 2.24 -18.31
C ILE A 203 18.41 2.38 -17.72
N ASN A 204 17.41 2.71 -18.53
CA ASN A 204 16.03 2.78 -18.06
C ASN A 204 15.51 1.37 -17.70
N MET A 205 15.92 0.31 -18.42
CA MET A 205 15.55 -1.06 -18.06
C MET A 205 16.23 -1.51 -16.77
N LEU A 206 17.51 -1.13 -16.56
CA LEU A 206 18.20 -1.41 -15.30
C LEU A 206 17.44 -0.79 -14.12
N PHE A 207 17.09 0.50 -14.23
CA PHE A 207 16.32 1.15 -13.16
C PHE A 207 14.92 0.57 -13.01
N SER A 208 14.25 0.17 -14.09
CA SER A 208 12.96 -0.52 -14.00
C SER A 208 13.09 -1.80 -13.18
N GLY A 209 14.03 -2.66 -13.51
CA GLY A 209 14.30 -3.90 -12.77
C GLY A 209 14.69 -3.64 -11.31
N LEU A 210 15.56 -2.64 -11.07
CA LEU A 210 15.99 -2.26 -9.73
C LEU A 210 14.79 -1.85 -8.84
N PHE A 211 13.93 -0.96 -9.34
CA PHE A 211 12.77 -0.50 -8.58
C PHE A 211 11.73 -1.60 -8.36
N PHE A 212 11.47 -2.44 -9.35
CA PHE A 212 10.62 -3.62 -9.16
C PHE A 212 11.23 -4.63 -8.18
N GLY A 213 12.54 -4.83 -8.22
CA GLY A 213 13.24 -5.68 -7.26
C GLY A 213 13.07 -5.16 -5.82
N PHE A 214 13.28 -3.87 -5.57
CA PHE A 214 13.01 -3.29 -4.25
C PHE A 214 11.52 -3.24 -3.89
N ALA A 215 10.61 -3.13 -4.86
CA ALA A 215 9.18 -3.31 -4.62
C ALA A 215 8.88 -4.72 -4.11
N PHE A 216 9.49 -5.75 -4.72
CA PHE A 216 9.37 -7.14 -4.27
C PHE A 216 9.94 -7.33 -2.85
N LEU A 217 11.06 -6.71 -2.54
CA LEU A 217 11.65 -6.72 -1.19
C LEU A 217 10.77 -5.98 -0.17
N SER A 218 9.95 -5.02 -0.61
CA SER A 218 8.98 -4.37 0.27
C SER A 218 7.78 -5.28 0.54
N ARG A 219 7.30 -6.00 -0.48
CA ARG A 219 6.19 -6.96 -0.39
C ARG A 219 6.28 -7.98 -1.52
N PRO A 220 6.21 -9.29 -1.20
CA PRO A 220 6.30 -10.37 -2.21
C PRO A 220 5.24 -10.31 -3.31
N THR A 221 4.12 -9.62 -3.08
CA THR A 221 3.05 -9.41 -4.07
C THR A 221 3.53 -8.71 -5.34
N ALA A 222 4.65 -7.93 -5.26
CA ALA A 222 5.27 -7.32 -6.44
C ALA A 222 5.92 -8.34 -7.41
N GLY A 223 6.04 -9.60 -7.03
CA GLY A 223 6.45 -10.67 -7.94
C GLY A 223 5.51 -10.86 -9.14
N LEU A 224 4.21 -10.62 -8.93
CA LEU A 224 3.22 -10.70 -10.02
C LEU A 224 3.47 -9.66 -11.13
N PRO A 225 3.59 -8.35 -10.85
CA PRO A 225 3.92 -7.38 -11.88
C PRO A 225 5.29 -7.62 -12.53
N ILE A 226 6.31 -8.08 -11.80
CA ILE A 226 7.61 -8.42 -12.39
C ILE A 226 7.44 -9.48 -13.45
N LEU A 227 6.85 -10.62 -13.09
CA LEU A 227 6.63 -11.75 -14.02
C LEU A 227 5.82 -11.31 -15.25
N LEU A 228 4.74 -10.58 -15.07
CA LEU A 228 3.85 -10.21 -16.17
C LEU A 228 4.46 -9.13 -17.08
N ILE A 229 5.32 -8.25 -16.56
CA ILE A 229 6.07 -7.29 -17.38
C ILE A 229 7.18 -8.00 -18.18
N GLU A 230 7.86 -8.98 -17.59
CA GLU A 230 8.82 -9.81 -18.33
C GLU A 230 8.15 -10.59 -19.46
N LEU A 231 7.01 -11.21 -19.19
CA LEU A 231 6.22 -11.89 -20.23
C LEU A 231 5.79 -10.89 -21.33
N TYR A 232 5.35 -9.71 -20.97
CA TYR A 232 5.01 -8.66 -21.95
C TYR A 232 6.22 -8.27 -22.80
N LEU A 233 7.40 -8.09 -22.21
CA LEU A 233 8.64 -7.84 -22.97
C LEU A 233 8.95 -8.95 -23.97
N ILE A 234 8.83 -10.20 -23.54
CA ILE A 234 9.06 -11.36 -24.40
C ILE A 234 8.10 -11.33 -25.58
N PHE A 235 6.79 -11.28 -25.32
CA PHE A 235 5.77 -11.36 -26.38
C PHE A 235 5.81 -10.19 -27.37
N THR A 236 6.21 -8.99 -26.92
CA THR A 236 6.25 -7.80 -27.79
C THR A 236 7.53 -7.70 -28.62
N ASN A 237 8.60 -8.42 -28.25
CA ASN A 237 9.90 -8.34 -28.91
C ASN A 237 10.38 -9.65 -29.53
N LEU A 238 9.53 -10.67 -29.67
CA LEU A 238 9.88 -11.96 -30.27
C LEU A 238 10.53 -11.83 -31.66
N HIS A 239 10.18 -10.80 -32.42
CA HIS A 239 10.73 -10.55 -33.77
C HIS A 239 12.07 -9.77 -33.74
N LYS A 240 12.53 -9.33 -32.56
CA LYS A 240 13.76 -8.55 -32.36
C LYS A 240 14.60 -9.16 -31.24
N ILE A 241 15.09 -10.37 -31.47
CA ILE A 241 15.75 -11.21 -30.44
C ILE A 241 16.90 -10.48 -29.74
N ASP A 242 17.76 -9.74 -30.47
CA ASP A 242 18.88 -9.01 -29.88
C ASP A 242 18.42 -7.93 -28.90
N ASN A 243 17.38 -7.16 -29.27
CA ASN A 243 16.83 -6.15 -28.40
C ASN A 243 16.11 -6.77 -27.19
N LEU A 244 15.39 -7.87 -27.41
CA LEU A 244 14.77 -8.65 -26.34
C LEU A 244 15.81 -9.10 -25.34
N PHE A 245 16.88 -9.76 -25.81
CA PHE A 245 17.94 -10.29 -24.96
C PHE A 245 18.60 -9.16 -24.14
N LYS A 246 18.97 -8.05 -24.77
CA LYS A 246 19.59 -6.90 -24.10
C LYS A 246 18.64 -6.26 -23.08
N SER A 247 17.36 -6.09 -23.43
CA SER A 247 16.37 -5.49 -22.50
C SER A 247 16.09 -6.42 -21.31
N ALA A 248 15.89 -7.72 -21.56
CA ALA A 248 15.62 -8.71 -20.53
C ALA A 248 16.82 -8.87 -19.58
N THR A 249 18.03 -9.03 -20.13
CA THR A 249 19.25 -9.15 -19.29
C THR A 249 19.48 -7.90 -18.47
N THR A 250 19.26 -6.70 -19.01
CA THR A 250 19.42 -5.46 -18.27
C THR A 250 18.36 -5.29 -17.16
N PHE A 251 17.10 -5.65 -17.44
CA PHE A 251 16.04 -5.67 -16.46
C PHE A 251 16.36 -6.66 -15.32
N THR A 252 16.71 -7.88 -15.66
CA THR A 252 17.10 -8.92 -14.69
C THR A 252 18.34 -8.52 -13.88
N SER A 253 19.31 -7.79 -14.47
CA SER A 253 20.45 -7.24 -13.72
C SER A 253 20.01 -6.27 -12.64
N GLY A 254 19.00 -5.42 -12.92
CA GLY A 254 18.39 -4.55 -11.92
C GLY A 254 17.71 -5.34 -10.79
N LEU A 255 16.97 -6.38 -11.12
CA LEU A 255 16.38 -7.31 -10.13
C LEU A 255 17.47 -7.99 -9.30
N PHE A 256 18.58 -8.41 -9.94
CA PHE A 256 19.68 -9.10 -9.27
C PHE A 256 20.38 -8.21 -8.22
N ILE A 257 20.52 -6.90 -8.47
CA ILE A 257 21.06 -5.96 -7.47
C ILE A 257 20.17 -5.96 -6.21
N ALA A 258 18.84 -5.88 -6.38
CA ALA A 258 17.92 -5.97 -5.26
C ALA A 258 17.97 -7.35 -4.57
N ALA A 259 18.01 -8.43 -5.36
CA ALA A 259 18.15 -9.79 -4.82
C ALA A 259 19.44 -9.98 -4.03
N SER A 260 20.56 -9.41 -4.48
CA SER A 260 21.83 -9.46 -3.76
C SER A 260 21.74 -8.79 -2.38
N PHE A 261 21.04 -7.64 -2.29
CA PHE A 261 20.75 -7.01 -1.01
C PHE A 261 19.88 -7.91 -0.12
N PHE A 262 18.88 -8.58 -0.66
CA PHE A 262 18.01 -9.50 0.06
C PHE A 262 18.80 -10.71 0.61
N PHE A 263 19.62 -11.34 -0.22
CA PHE A 263 20.45 -12.47 0.22
C PHE A 263 21.43 -12.06 1.30
N TRP A 264 22.10 -10.93 1.15
CA TRP A 264 22.97 -10.38 2.19
C TRP A 264 22.18 -10.17 3.50
N TYR A 265 21.06 -9.50 3.44
CA TYR A 265 20.22 -9.21 4.61
C TYR A 265 19.77 -10.50 5.33
N ASN A 266 19.26 -11.47 4.57
CA ASN A 266 18.81 -12.74 5.16
C ASN A 266 19.97 -13.55 5.75
N SER A 267 21.10 -13.62 5.06
CA SER A 267 22.26 -14.38 5.56
C SER A 267 22.86 -13.81 6.85
N VAL A 268 22.81 -12.48 7.02
CA VAL A 268 23.40 -11.81 8.18
C VAL A 268 22.45 -11.78 9.38
N PHE A 269 21.14 -11.57 9.16
CA PHE A 269 20.21 -11.28 10.24
C PHE A 269 19.21 -12.39 10.52
N TYR A 270 18.86 -13.22 9.54
CA TYR A 270 17.91 -14.33 9.74
C TYR A 270 18.59 -15.71 9.70
N TYR A 271 19.82 -15.79 9.20
CA TYR A 271 20.63 -17.00 9.01
C TYR A 271 20.06 -17.99 8.00
N ASP A 272 18.75 -18.07 7.83
CA ASP A 272 18.09 -18.85 6.80
C ASP A 272 16.74 -18.26 6.35
N ILE A 273 16.21 -18.79 5.27
CA ILE A 273 14.94 -18.31 4.69
C ILE A 273 13.72 -18.71 5.53
N GLN A 274 13.81 -19.74 6.36
CA GLN A 274 12.70 -20.24 7.19
C GLN A 274 12.44 -19.31 8.39
N ASN A 275 13.46 -18.62 8.86
CA ASN A 275 13.35 -17.67 9.98
C ASN A 275 12.84 -16.29 9.54
N GLN A 276 12.76 -16.04 8.25
CA GLN A 276 12.27 -14.78 7.68
C GLN A 276 10.83 -14.48 8.07
N GLY A 277 10.50 -13.21 8.33
CA GLY A 277 9.23 -12.79 8.91
C GLY A 277 7.96 -13.21 8.18
N TYR A 278 8.00 -13.33 6.84
CA TYR A 278 6.85 -13.78 6.04
C TYR A 278 6.75 -15.29 5.87
N SER A 279 7.70 -16.09 6.39
CA SER A 279 7.72 -17.54 6.17
C SER A 279 6.42 -18.22 6.60
N ASP A 280 5.92 -17.94 7.81
CA ASP A 280 4.68 -18.52 8.32
C ASP A 280 3.45 -18.14 7.50
N GLN A 281 3.44 -16.94 6.94
CA GLN A 281 2.34 -16.47 6.09
C GLN A 281 2.38 -17.09 4.70
N LEU A 282 3.57 -17.35 4.16
CA LEU A 282 3.75 -17.98 2.86
C LEU A 282 3.40 -19.47 2.88
N PHE A 283 3.69 -20.17 3.97
CA PHE A 283 3.60 -21.64 4.01
C PHE A 283 2.41 -22.20 4.78
N GLY A 284 1.68 -21.41 5.57
CA GLY A 284 0.64 -21.92 6.46
C GLY A 284 -0.69 -21.18 6.49
N SER A 285 -0.93 -20.22 5.60
CA SER A 285 -2.05 -19.28 5.79
C SER A 285 -3.06 -19.22 4.62
N TRP A 286 -3.12 -20.23 3.76
CA TRP A 286 -3.98 -20.27 2.56
C TRP A 286 -5.29 -21.00 2.82
N LEU A 287 -6.12 -20.49 3.74
CA LEU A 287 -7.31 -21.16 4.29
C LEU A 287 -8.59 -20.31 4.19
N SER A 288 -8.69 -19.45 3.20
CA SER A 288 -9.87 -18.58 3.08
C SER A 288 -11.10 -19.32 2.57
N PRO A 289 -12.33 -18.81 2.81
CA PRO A 289 -13.57 -19.34 2.27
C PRO A 289 -13.78 -18.90 0.80
N PHE A 290 -12.88 -19.32 -0.12
CA PHE A 290 -13.05 -19.09 -1.56
C PHE A 290 -14.29 -19.84 -2.09
N PRO A 291 -15.15 -19.26 -2.99
CA PRO A 291 -14.99 -17.96 -3.68
C PRO A 291 -15.57 -16.73 -2.93
N VAL A 292 -16.13 -16.91 -1.73
CA VAL A 292 -16.74 -15.82 -0.96
C VAL A 292 -15.73 -14.72 -0.65
N SER A 293 -14.51 -15.10 -0.28
CA SER A 293 -13.40 -14.17 -0.06
C SER A 293 -13.05 -13.36 -1.30
N PHE A 294 -13.03 -13.98 -2.49
CA PHE A 294 -12.77 -13.27 -3.75
C PHE A 294 -13.84 -12.21 -4.05
N LEU A 295 -15.13 -12.58 -3.93
CA LEU A 295 -16.22 -11.62 -4.05
C LEU A 295 -16.12 -10.53 -2.98
N GLY A 296 -15.71 -10.89 -1.75
CA GLY A 296 -15.53 -9.95 -0.65
C GLY A 296 -14.45 -8.91 -0.89
N VAL A 297 -13.32 -9.28 -1.50
CA VAL A 297 -12.27 -8.33 -1.92
C VAL A 297 -12.83 -7.23 -2.82
N TRP A 298 -13.79 -7.54 -3.67
CA TRP A 298 -14.38 -6.57 -4.61
C TRP A 298 -15.60 -5.84 -4.05
N LEU A 299 -16.49 -6.55 -3.33
CA LEU A 299 -17.88 -6.12 -3.08
C LEU A 299 -18.29 -6.15 -1.60
N SER A 300 -17.45 -6.60 -0.67
CA SER A 300 -17.82 -6.58 0.76
C SER A 300 -18.23 -5.17 1.20
N PRO A 301 -19.38 -5.01 1.86
CA PRO A 301 -19.81 -3.71 2.40
C PRO A 301 -18.79 -3.09 3.36
N SER A 302 -17.95 -3.91 3.99
CA SER A 302 -16.97 -3.46 5.00
C SER A 302 -15.53 -3.35 4.47
N LYS A 303 -15.19 -4.00 3.33
CA LYS A 303 -13.81 -4.08 2.82
C LYS A 303 -13.70 -4.01 1.30
N GLY A 304 -14.81 -4.05 0.54
CA GLY A 304 -14.77 -4.17 -0.92
C GLY A 304 -14.10 -2.99 -1.63
N ILE A 305 -13.21 -3.26 -2.56
CA ILE A 305 -12.49 -2.25 -3.36
C ILE A 305 -13.48 -1.27 -4.02
N LEU A 306 -14.53 -1.79 -4.66
CA LEU A 306 -15.51 -0.97 -5.37
C LEU A 306 -16.48 -0.24 -4.42
N ILE A 307 -16.59 -0.67 -3.17
CA ILE A 307 -17.41 0.00 -2.16
C ILE A 307 -16.65 1.22 -1.60
N PHE A 308 -15.36 1.07 -1.32
CA PHE A 308 -14.54 2.15 -0.75
C PHE A 308 -13.97 3.10 -1.80
N SER A 309 -13.76 2.60 -3.03
CA SER A 309 -13.31 3.42 -4.17
C SER A 309 -14.20 3.20 -5.39
N PRO A 310 -15.48 3.63 -5.37
CA PRO A 310 -16.42 3.39 -6.47
C PRO A 310 -15.99 4.01 -7.81
N VAL A 311 -15.09 4.97 -7.79
CA VAL A 311 -14.48 5.55 -9.00
C VAL A 311 -13.75 4.51 -9.85
N PHE A 312 -13.34 3.36 -9.29
CA PHE A 312 -12.66 2.29 -10.05
C PHE A 312 -13.54 1.54 -11.04
N ILE A 313 -14.84 1.77 -11.05
CA ILE A 313 -15.69 1.30 -12.15
C ILE A 313 -15.19 1.80 -13.52
N PHE A 314 -14.58 2.98 -13.55
CA PHE A 314 -14.00 3.56 -14.76
C PHE A 314 -12.67 2.91 -15.17
N SER A 315 -11.98 2.21 -14.29
CA SER A 315 -10.84 1.35 -14.66
C SER A 315 -11.29 0.14 -15.48
N ILE A 316 -12.40 -0.48 -15.05
CA ILE A 316 -13.02 -1.61 -15.76
C ILE A 316 -13.51 -1.14 -17.14
N TYR A 317 -14.16 0.02 -17.19
CA TYR A 317 -14.63 0.58 -18.45
C TYR A 317 -13.46 1.02 -19.36
N GLY A 318 -12.37 1.55 -18.79
CA GLY A 318 -11.16 1.89 -19.52
C GLY A 318 -10.50 0.67 -20.18
N LEU A 319 -10.43 -0.46 -19.46
CA LEU A 319 -9.98 -1.73 -20.03
C LEU A 319 -10.86 -2.17 -21.22
N TYR A 320 -12.20 -2.12 -21.04
CA TYR A 320 -13.13 -2.44 -22.11
C TYR A 320 -12.88 -1.61 -23.37
N LEU A 321 -12.70 -0.28 -23.21
CA LEU A 321 -12.40 0.62 -24.31
C LEU A 321 -11.04 0.31 -24.97
N ALA A 322 -10.01 -0.01 -24.18
CA ALA A 322 -8.69 -0.35 -24.69
C ALA A 322 -8.74 -1.58 -25.61
N VAL A 323 -9.48 -2.60 -25.19
CA VAL A 323 -9.64 -3.85 -25.95
C VAL A 323 -10.51 -3.64 -27.19
N LYS A 324 -11.68 -3.01 -27.03
CA LYS A 324 -12.66 -2.79 -28.10
C LYS A 324 -12.09 -1.93 -29.23
N ASN A 325 -11.40 -0.84 -28.90
CA ASN A 325 -10.91 0.12 -29.87
C ASN A 325 -9.50 -0.21 -30.38
N LYS A 326 -8.90 -1.34 -29.97
CA LYS A 326 -7.55 -1.78 -30.33
C LYS A 326 -6.51 -0.65 -30.16
N ILE A 327 -6.60 0.05 -29.03
CA ILE A 327 -5.73 1.21 -28.72
C ILE A 327 -4.27 0.74 -28.71
N ASP A 328 -3.34 1.57 -29.18
CA ASP A 328 -1.91 1.39 -28.98
C ASP A 328 -1.63 1.11 -27.49
N LYS A 329 -0.76 0.17 -27.21
CA LYS A 329 -0.51 -0.35 -25.86
C LYS A 329 -1.67 -1.18 -25.25
N ALA A 330 -2.66 -1.63 -26.05
CA ALA A 330 -3.74 -2.49 -25.51
C ALA A 330 -3.20 -3.73 -24.79
N GLY A 331 -2.07 -4.28 -25.23
CA GLY A 331 -1.35 -5.35 -24.55
C GLY A 331 -0.96 -4.99 -23.12
N LEU A 332 -0.41 -3.80 -22.91
CA LEU A 332 0.00 -3.32 -21.57
C LEU A 332 -1.20 -3.12 -20.63
N TYR A 333 -2.33 -2.57 -21.14
CA TYR A 333 -3.55 -2.47 -20.33
C TYR A 333 -4.11 -3.83 -19.93
N LYS A 334 -4.02 -4.86 -20.81
CA LYS A 334 -4.38 -6.23 -20.46
C LYS A 334 -3.48 -6.77 -19.34
N ILE A 335 -2.17 -6.51 -19.42
CA ILE A 335 -1.23 -6.90 -18.35
C ILE A 335 -1.62 -6.25 -17.02
N PHE A 336 -1.91 -4.96 -16.99
CA PHE A 336 -2.37 -4.29 -15.76
C PHE A 336 -3.64 -4.91 -15.19
N ALA A 337 -4.60 -5.27 -16.03
CA ALA A 337 -5.81 -5.94 -15.61
C ALA A 337 -5.52 -7.34 -15.04
N VAL A 338 -4.62 -8.09 -15.66
CA VAL A 338 -4.19 -9.42 -15.18
C VAL A 338 -3.44 -9.29 -13.85
N ILE A 339 -2.59 -8.26 -13.66
CA ILE A 339 -1.94 -7.99 -12.37
C ILE A 339 -2.99 -7.80 -11.27
N ILE A 340 -3.99 -6.95 -11.51
CA ILE A 340 -5.08 -6.70 -10.54
C ILE A 340 -5.84 -7.98 -10.24
N LEU A 341 -6.23 -8.73 -11.27
CA LEU A 341 -7.02 -9.95 -11.12
C LEU A 341 -6.25 -11.03 -10.36
N LEU A 342 -5.00 -11.29 -10.74
CA LEU A 342 -4.17 -12.31 -10.07
C LEU A 342 -3.82 -11.89 -8.64
N HIS A 343 -3.52 -10.61 -8.39
CA HIS A 343 -3.28 -10.13 -7.04
C HIS A 343 -4.52 -10.34 -6.16
N THR A 344 -5.70 -9.91 -6.61
CA THR A 344 -6.94 -10.06 -5.84
C THR A 344 -7.31 -11.52 -5.64
N LEU A 345 -7.03 -12.39 -6.64
CA LEU A 345 -7.18 -13.83 -6.51
C LEU A 345 -6.25 -14.40 -5.44
N VAL A 346 -4.95 -14.11 -5.50
CA VAL A 346 -3.95 -14.60 -4.55
C VAL A 346 -4.29 -14.15 -3.13
N ILE A 347 -4.56 -12.87 -2.93
CA ILE A 347 -4.93 -12.37 -1.60
C ILE A 347 -6.25 -12.98 -1.11
N SER A 348 -7.20 -13.24 -1.99
CA SER A 348 -8.47 -13.87 -1.60
C SER A 348 -8.32 -15.30 -1.09
N LEU A 349 -7.22 -15.99 -1.41
CA LEU A 349 -6.92 -17.32 -0.89
C LEU A 349 -6.26 -17.29 0.51
N TRP A 350 -5.76 -16.14 0.93
CA TRP A 350 -5.12 -15.97 2.24
C TRP A 350 -6.15 -15.82 3.36
N LYS A 351 -5.89 -16.41 4.54
CA LYS A 351 -6.82 -16.42 5.68
C LYS A 351 -7.28 -15.02 6.11
N HIS A 352 -6.39 -14.03 6.08
CA HIS A 352 -6.71 -12.63 6.39
C HIS A 352 -7.00 -11.79 5.14
N TRP A 353 -7.71 -12.37 4.15
CA TRP A 353 -8.03 -11.73 2.89
C TRP A 353 -8.64 -10.33 3.03
N TYR A 354 -9.32 -10.05 4.12
CA TYR A 354 -9.95 -8.76 4.43
C TYR A 354 -8.95 -7.67 4.89
N GLY A 355 -7.65 -7.99 5.01
CA GLY A 355 -6.58 -7.03 5.31
C GLY A 355 -6.45 -6.65 6.78
N GLY A 356 -7.05 -7.42 7.71
CA GLY A 356 -6.95 -7.19 9.15
C GLY A 356 -7.57 -5.85 9.58
N TRP A 357 -7.07 -5.30 10.68
CA TRP A 357 -7.57 -4.05 11.27
C TRP A 357 -7.07 -2.84 10.48
N SER A 358 -7.88 -2.39 9.53
CA SER A 358 -7.65 -1.22 8.71
C SER A 358 -8.97 -0.59 8.27
N PHE A 359 -8.98 0.68 7.93
CA PHE A 359 -10.11 1.28 7.24
C PHE A 359 -10.12 0.82 5.78
N GLY A 360 -11.28 0.40 5.30
CA GLY A 360 -11.43 -0.12 3.95
C GLY A 360 -10.51 -1.32 3.66
N TYR A 361 -10.06 -1.43 2.41
CA TYR A 361 -9.27 -2.56 1.93
C TYR A 361 -7.81 -2.18 1.64
N ARG A 362 -6.97 -2.16 2.69
CA ARG A 362 -5.54 -1.77 2.57
C ARG A 362 -4.73 -2.62 1.59
N MET A 363 -5.12 -3.92 1.42
CA MET A 363 -4.40 -4.82 0.52
C MET A 363 -4.52 -4.41 -0.96
N SER A 364 -5.54 -3.62 -1.33
CA SER A 364 -5.62 -3.03 -2.67
C SER A 364 -4.48 -2.07 -2.97
N GLY A 365 -3.81 -1.55 -1.92
CA GLY A 365 -2.66 -0.66 -2.04
C GLY A 365 -1.61 -1.18 -3.01
N ASP A 366 -1.36 -2.48 -3.02
CA ASP A 366 -0.36 -3.11 -3.89
C ASP A 366 -0.66 -2.96 -5.39
N VAL A 367 -1.92 -2.76 -5.77
CA VAL A 367 -2.36 -2.71 -7.18
C VAL A 367 -3.03 -1.40 -7.60
N LEU A 368 -3.14 -0.41 -6.70
CA LEU A 368 -3.76 0.89 -7.01
C LEU A 368 -3.14 1.59 -8.23
N PRO A 369 -1.81 1.60 -8.44
CA PRO A 369 -1.24 2.22 -9.63
C PRO A 369 -1.81 1.65 -10.93
N TYR A 370 -2.05 0.34 -10.99
CA TYR A 370 -2.56 -0.32 -12.19
C TYR A 370 -4.04 0.02 -12.44
N PHE A 371 -4.86 0.21 -11.40
CA PHE A 371 -6.22 0.73 -11.54
C PHE A 371 -6.22 2.11 -12.20
N ILE A 372 -5.30 3.00 -11.79
CA ILE A 372 -5.18 4.34 -12.37
C ILE A 372 -4.76 4.27 -13.84
N PHE A 373 -3.80 3.42 -14.18
CA PHE A 373 -3.38 3.24 -15.57
C PHE A 373 -4.53 2.71 -16.44
N LEU A 374 -5.38 1.83 -15.92
CA LEU A 374 -6.57 1.36 -16.63
C LEU A 374 -7.62 2.44 -16.89
N MET A 375 -7.62 3.57 -16.14
CA MET A 375 -8.51 4.70 -16.43
C MET A 375 -8.08 5.54 -17.63
N ILE A 376 -6.82 5.43 -18.11
CA ILE A 376 -6.29 6.26 -19.19
C ILE A 376 -7.12 6.15 -20.49
N PRO A 377 -7.49 4.95 -20.99
CA PRO A 377 -8.34 4.82 -22.17
C PRO A 377 -9.71 5.49 -21.99
N TYR A 378 -10.29 5.42 -20.80
CA TYR A 378 -11.58 6.06 -20.51
C TYR A 378 -11.48 7.59 -20.53
N ILE A 379 -10.51 8.17 -19.79
CA ILE A 379 -10.39 9.64 -19.68
C ILE A 379 -10.00 10.32 -21.02
N ASN A 380 -9.44 9.54 -21.96
CA ASN A 380 -9.11 9.99 -23.30
C ASN A 380 -10.25 9.75 -24.32
N SER A 381 -11.31 9.09 -23.92
CA SER A 381 -12.41 8.76 -24.82
C SER A 381 -13.47 9.86 -24.87
N VAL A 382 -14.29 9.84 -25.92
CA VAL A 382 -15.50 10.67 -26.04
C VAL A 382 -16.54 10.34 -24.94
N TYR A 383 -16.45 9.16 -24.36
CA TYR A 383 -17.34 8.73 -23.28
C TYR A 383 -17.05 9.47 -21.98
N PHE A 384 -15.81 9.89 -21.74
CA PHE A 384 -15.49 10.71 -20.56
C PHE A 384 -16.31 12.01 -20.57
N GLU A 385 -16.37 12.74 -21.69
CA GLU A 385 -17.15 13.98 -21.76
C GLU A 385 -18.67 13.73 -21.56
N LYS A 386 -19.19 12.59 -22.05
CA LYS A 386 -20.58 12.21 -21.86
C LYS A 386 -20.93 11.83 -20.41
N THR A 387 -20.01 11.18 -19.70
CA THR A 387 -20.21 10.66 -18.34
C THR A 387 -19.43 11.43 -17.28
N LYS A 388 -18.90 12.59 -17.61
CA LYS A 388 -18.05 13.40 -16.73
C LYS A 388 -18.70 13.75 -15.40
N LYS A 389 -20.00 14.07 -15.39
CA LYS A 389 -20.74 14.31 -14.13
C LYS A 389 -20.70 13.10 -13.23
N LEU A 390 -21.00 11.90 -13.77
CA LEU A 390 -20.98 10.65 -13.02
C LEU A 390 -19.55 10.36 -12.50
N PHE A 391 -18.51 10.57 -13.32
CA PHE A 391 -17.14 10.41 -12.89
C PHE A 391 -16.82 11.27 -11.66
N PHE A 392 -17.15 12.58 -11.70
CA PHE A 392 -16.86 13.46 -10.58
C PHE A 392 -17.73 13.19 -9.35
N VAL A 393 -18.95 12.69 -9.53
CA VAL A 393 -19.80 12.22 -8.40
C VAL A 393 -19.13 11.01 -7.71
N LEU A 394 -18.73 9.98 -8.47
CA LEU A 394 -18.09 8.80 -7.90
C LEU A 394 -16.68 9.12 -7.34
N PHE A 395 -15.93 10.01 -7.98
CA PHE A 395 -14.67 10.53 -7.45
C PHE A 395 -14.90 11.24 -6.11
N GLY A 396 -15.85 12.18 -6.04
CA GLY A 396 -16.20 12.88 -4.82
C GLY A 396 -16.68 11.95 -3.70
N LEU A 397 -17.48 10.95 -4.05
CA LEU A 397 -17.92 9.92 -3.09
C LEU A 397 -16.74 9.10 -2.55
N SER A 398 -15.82 8.68 -3.42
CA SER A 398 -14.61 7.97 -2.99
C SER A 398 -13.76 8.83 -2.05
N VAL A 399 -13.55 10.11 -2.39
CA VAL A 399 -12.81 11.05 -1.52
C VAL A 399 -13.53 11.25 -0.19
N PHE A 400 -14.86 11.37 -0.19
CA PHE A 400 -15.66 11.51 1.02
C PHE A 400 -15.51 10.29 1.95
N ILE A 401 -15.56 9.07 1.39
CA ILE A 401 -15.36 7.83 2.16
C ILE A 401 -13.95 7.82 2.80
N GLU A 402 -12.93 8.19 2.06
CA GLU A 402 -11.55 8.22 2.57
C GLU A 402 -11.34 9.31 3.64
N ILE A 403 -11.89 10.52 3.44
CA ILE A 403 -11.88 11.57 4.47
C ILE A 403 -12.59 11.08 5.73
N TYR A 404 -13.71 10.41 5.55
CA TYR A 404 -14.46 9.87 6.67
C TYR A 404 -13.64 8.82 7.45
N GLY A 405 -12.98 7.90 6.76
CA GLY A 405 -12.04 6.96 7.38
C GLY A 405 -10.89 7.64 8.09
N LEU A 406 -10.30 8.66 7.48
CA LEU A 406 -9.22 9.45 8.08
C LEU A 406 -9.64 10.10 9.41
N LEU A 407 -10.90 10.58 9.51
CA LEU A 407 -11.39 11.30 10.68
C LEU A 407 -11.93 10.39 11.79
N PHE A 408 -12.51 9.25 11.43
CA PHE A 408 -13.33 8.48 12.37
C PHE A 408 -12.87 7.03 12.58
N PHE A 409 -11.93 6.52 11.80
CA PHE A 409 -11.40 5.17 12.01
C PHE A 409 -10.56 5.10 13.29
N ASP A 410 -10.93 4.19 14.19
CA ASP A 410 -10.23 3.96 15.46
C ASP A 410 -10.10 2.48 15.86
N GLY A 411 -10.47 1.57 14.96
CA GLY A 411 -10.39 0.12 15.19
C GLY A 411 -11.52 -0.47 16.05
N ILE A 412 -12.37 0.36 16.68
CA ILE A 412 -13.45 -0.14 17.57
C ILE A 412 -14.44 -1.03 16.81
N TRP A 413 -14.69 -0.76 15.53
CA TRP A 413 -15.53 -1.63 14.72
C TRP A 413 -14.99 -3.06 14.68
N HIS A 414 -13.69 -3.23 14.47
CA HIS A 414 -13.06 -4.56 14.49
C HIS A 414 -13.18 -5.21 15.87
N ALA A 415 -12.90 -4.47 16.94
CA ALA A 415 -13.04 -4.99 18.30
C ALA A 415 -14.48 -5.46 18.60
N ALA A 416 -15.50 -4.83 17.99
CA ALA A 416 -16.90 -5.15 18.21
C ALA A 416 -17.44 -6.30 17.33
N TYR A 417 -16.89 -6.48 16.12
CA TYR A 417 -17.51 -7.37 15.11
C TYR A 417 -16.56 -8.44 14.54
N ASP A 418 -15.23 -8.34 14.75
CA ASP A 418 -14.29 -9.31 14.16
C ASP A 418 -14.46 -10.69 14.81
N LEU A 419 -14.99 -11.62 14.02
CA LEU A 419 -15.18 -13.04 14.40
C LEU A 419 -14.02 -13.93 13.92
N GLY A 420 -12.92 -13.30 13.44
CA GLY A 420 -11.79 -14.02 12.88
C GLY A 420 -11.98 -14.40 11.41
N PHE A 421 -11.01 -15.15 10.91
CA PHE A 421 -10.96 -15.56 9.50
C PHE A 421 -11.84 -16.79 9.19
N GLU A 422 -12.20 -17.58 10.19
CA GLU A 422 -13.06 -18.77 10.02
C GLU A 422 -14.52 -18.38 9.80
N ASN A 423 -14.96 -17.26 10.38
CA ASN A 423 -16.31 -16.74 10.22
C ASN A 423 -16.29 -15.32 9.69
N THR A 424 -16.33 -15.15 8.38
CA THR A 424 -16.27 -13.85 7.71
C THR A 424 -17.66 -13.23 7.43
N SER A 425 -18.73 -13.75 8.03
CA SER A 425 -20.12 -13.23 7.84
C SER A 425 -20.28 -11.77 8.26
N TRP A 426 -19.52 -11.32 9.27
CA TRP A 426 -19.49 -9.94 9.76
C TRP A 426 -19.05 -8.92 8.70
N LEU A 427 -18.27 -9.34 7.69
CA LEU A 427 -17.83 -8.50 6.58
C LEU A 427 -18.93 -8.23 5.56
N TRP A 428 -20.03 -9.00 5.58
CA TRP A 428 -21.12 -8.93 4.63
C TRP A 428 -22.37 -8.20 5.15
N SER A 429 -22.41 -7.84 6.44
CA SER A 429 -23.49 -7.05 7.00
C SER A 429 -23.45 -5.61 6.45
N ILE A 430 -24.48 -5.21 5.72
CA ILE A 430 -24.61 -3.79 5.30
C ILE A 430 -24.87 -2.92 6.52
N LYS A 431 -25.82 -3.33 7.39
CA LYS A 431 -26.22 -2.59 8.59
C LYS A 431 -25.04 -2.33 9.53
N ASP A 432 -24.20 -3.35 9.71
CA ASP A 432 -23.05 -3.31 10.63
C ASP A 432 -21.71 -3.17 9.90
N SER A 433 -21.75 -2.68 8.64
CA SER A 433 -20.53 -2.36 7.89
C SER A 433 -19.70 -1.30 8.61
N GLN A 434 -18.39 -1.36 8.42
CA GLN A 434 -17.43 -0.44 9.05
C GLN A 434 -17.88 1.03 8.90
N PHE A 435 -18.21 1.45 7.69
CA PHE A 435 -18.59 2.82 7.41
C PHE A 435 -19.89 3.24 8.13
N LEU A 436 -20.95 2.42 8.11
CA LEU A 436 -22.20 2.73 8.78
C LEU A 436 -22.10 2.64 10.30
N PHE A 437 -21.25 1.76 10.83
CA PHE A 437 -20.97 1.70 12.25
C PHE A 437 -20.30 2.99 12.74
N ASP A 438 -19.29 3.47 12.03
CA ASP A 438 -18.59 4.70 12.38
C ASP A 438 -19.54 5.91 12.31
N ILE A 439 -20.48 5.96 11.33
CA ILE A 439 -21.54 6.98 11.29
C ILE A 439 -22.39 6.92 12.56
N ARG A 440 -22.86 5.74 12.96
CA ARG A 440 -23.65 5.58 14.20
C ARG A 440 -22.88 6.07 15.44
N ARG A 441 -21.56 5.82 15.49
CA ARG A 441 -20.72 6.32 16.59
C ARG A 441 -20.67 7.84 16.64
N VAL A 442 -20.61 8.51 15.50
CA VAL A 442 -20.71 9.98 15.43
C VAL A 442 -22.06 10.44 15.96
N LEU A 443 -23.15 9.79 15.55
CA LEU A 443 -24.50 10.12 16.04
C LEU A 443 -24.65 9.90 17.55
N VAL A 444 -24.03 8.86 18.11
CA VAL A 444 -23.98 8.66 19.57
C VAL A 444 -23.22 9.78 20.26
N LYS A 445 -22.05 10.18 19.74
CA LYS A 445 -21.28 11.31 20.30
C LYS A 445 -22.02 12.65 20.25
N LEU A 446 -22.92 12.81 19.26
CA LEU A 446 -23.79 13.99 19.14
C LEU A 446 -25.08 13.88 19.98
N GLY A 447 -25.28 12.81 20.74
CA GLY A 447 -26.48 12.58 21.53
C GLY A 447 -27.74 12.24 20.70
N LEU A 448 -27.58 11.95 19.40
CA LEU A 448 -28.67 11.65 18.49
C LEU A 448 -29.02 10.15 18.43
N MET A 449 -28.23 9.30 19.06
CA MET A 449 -28.41 7.87 19.13
C MET A 449 -27.92 7.30 20.46
N ALA A 450 -28.60 6.28 21.01
CA ALA A 450 -28.23 5.70 22.32
C ALA A 450 -27.00 4.78 22.23
N SER A 451 -26.87 3.97 21.16
CA SER A 451 -25.76 3.04 20.99
C SER A 451 -25.43 2.82 19.51
N ALA A 452 -24.14 2.73 19.19
CA ALA A 452 -23.66 2.40 17.86
C ALA A 452 -23.72 0.88 17.58
N CYS A 453 -23.64 0.06 18.63
CA CYS A 453 -23.68 -1.39 18.58
C CYS A 453 -24.82 -1.92 19.46
N PRO A 454 -26.05 -2.09 18.92
CA PRO A 454 -27.18 -2.63 19.69
C PRO A 454 -26.95 -4.05 20.25
N LYS A 455 -26.00 -4.80 19.66
CA LYS A 455 -25.64 -6.16 20.08
C LYS A 455 -24.51 -6.19 21.14
N CYS A 456 -23.88 -5.06 21.42
CA CYS A 456 -22.78 -4.94 22.39
C CYS A 456 -23.29 -4.44 23.75
N LEU A 457 -24.58 -4.30 23.91
CA LEU A 457 -25.31 -4.08 25.18
C LEU A 457 -25.76 -5.44 25.69
#